data_46a737b5bf72ba9890ad79f0e4f1c5f5
#
_entry.id   46a737b5bf72ba9890ad79f0e4f1c5f5
#
_cell.length_a   1.000
_cell.length_b   1.000
_cell.length_c   1.000
_cell.angle_alpha   90.00
_cell.angle_beta   90.00
_cell.angle_gamma   90.00
#
_symmetry.space_group_name_H-M   'P 1'
#
loop_
_entity.id
_entity.type
_entity.pdbx_description
1 polymer ?
#
loop_
_entity_poly.entity_id
_entity_poly.type
_entity_poly.pdbx_seq_one_letter_code
_entity_poly.pdbx_strand_id
1 'polypeptide(L)' 'MVEMYSNLVVAGKRTCNLENTAVKQVPANLRDDVLAMLTEKGYDADGNKVA' A
#
# COMPACT_ATOMS: atom_id res chain seq x y z
N MET A 1 9.60 -8.80 -0.38
CA MET A 1 9.33 -7.49 -1.00
C MET A 1 7.90 -7.01 -0.76
N VAL A 2 6.91 -7.87 -0.99
CA VAL A 2 5.51 -7.49 -0.81
C VAL A 2 5.23 -7.08 0.63
N GLU A 3 5.67 -7.87 1.60
CA GLU A 3 5.47 -7.54 3.00
C GLU A 3 6.17 -6.23 3.38
N MET A 4 7.38 -6.02 2.88
CA MET A 4 8.13 -4.79 3.13
C MET A 4 7.36 -3.57 2.63
N TYR A 5 6.84 -3.64 1.40
CA TYR A 5 6.08 -2.53 0.84
C TYR A 5 4.75 -2.32 1.54
N SER A 6 4.08 -3.41 1.96
CA SER A 6 2.84 -3.25 2.71
C SER A 6 3.09 -2.53 4.04
N ASN A 7 4.20 -2.83 4.70
CA ASN A 7 4.59 -2.14 5.93
C ASN A 7 4.89 -0.66 5.66
N LEU A 8 5.54 -0.36 4.52
CA LEU A 8 5.81 1.03 4.14
C LEU A 8 4.53 1.80 3.84
N VAL A 9 3.55 1.14 3.24
CA VAL A 9 2.26 1.77 2.97
C VAL A 9 1.53 2.08 4.29
N VAL A 10 1.50 1.14 5.21
CA VAL A 10 0.89 1.34 6.52
C VAL A 10 1.59 2.45 7.30
N ALA A 11 2.91 2.56 7.15
CA ALA A 11 3.68 3.63 7.80
C ALA A 11 3.52 5.00 7.13
N GLY A 12 2.82 5.08 5.99
CA GLY A 12 2.61 6.33 5.28
C GLY A 12 3.76 6.76 4.38
N LYS A 13 4.68 5.85 4.06
CA LYS A 13 5.87 6.15 3.25
C LYS A 13 5.72 5.72 1.79
N ARG A 14 4.72 4.91 1.47
CA ARG A 14 4.41 4.46 0.12
C ARG A 14 2.90 4.38 -0.02
N THR A 15 2.43 4.33 -1.26
CA THR A 15 1.00 4.18 -1.51
C THR A 15 0.77 3.29 -2.73
N CYS A 16 -0.34 2.57 -2.73
CA CYS A 16 -0.84 1.86 -3.90
C CYS A 16 -1.92 2.68 -4.63
N ASN A 17 -2.31 3.82 -4.07
CA ASN A 17 -3.31 4.69 -4.68
C ASN A 17 -2.65 5.55 -5.76
N LEU A 18 -3.03 5.31 -7.02
CA LEU A 18 -2.44 6.01 -8.16
C LEU A 18 -2.75 7.52 -8.15
N GLU A 19 -3.79 7.93 -7.47
CA GLU A 19 -4.15 9.33 -7.36
C GLU A 19 -3.41 10.06 -6.24
N ASN A 20 -2.77 9.33 -5.34
CA ASN A 20 -2.02 9.92 -4.26
C ASN A 20 -0.60 10.25 -4.72
N THR A 21 -0.30 11.53 -4.86
CA THR A 21 1.01 12.00 -5.29
C THR A 21 1.86 12.54 -4.14
N ALA A 22 1.35 12.49 -2.91
CA ALA A 22 2.05 13.01 -1.74
C ALA A 22 3.21 12.12 -1.30
N VAL A 23 3.14 10.82 -1.61
CA VAL A 23 4.18 9.86 -1.27
C VAL A 23 4.50 9.02 -2.51
N LYS A 24 5.64 8.31 -2.47
CA LYS A 24 6.05 7.47 -3.57
C LYS A 24 5.10 6.29 -3.76
N GLN A 25 4.95 5.88 -5.01
CA GLN A 25 4.13 4.73 -5.35
C GLN A 25 4.89 3.43 -5.10
N VAL A 26 4.15 2.37 -4.74
CA VAL A 26 4.67 1.01 -4.78
C VAL A 26 4.93 0.66 -6.24
N PRO A 27 6.04 -0.06 -6.56
CA PRO A 27 6.29 -0.48 -7.94
C PRO A 27 5.10 -1.19 -8.56
N ALA A 28 4.82 -0.88 -9.83
CA ALA A 28 3.62 -1.38 -10.50
C ALA A 28 3.52 -2.91 -10.50
N ASN A 29 4.64 -3.59 -10.62
CA ASN A 29 4.67 -5.06 -10.63
C ASN A 29 4.39 -5.69 -9.28
N LEU A 30 4.43 -4.91 -8.22
CA LEU A 30 4.13 -5.39 -6.86
C LEU A 30 2.82 -4.82 -6.31
N ARG A 31 2.25 -3.83 -7.00
CA ARG A 31 1.09 -3.10 -6.50
C ARG A 31 -0.10 -4.01 -6.17
N ASP A 32 -0.44 -4.92 -7.09
CA ASP A 32 -1.59 -5.80 -6.90
C ASP A 32 -1.40 -6.71 -5.69
N ASP A 33 -0.19 -7.24 -5.52
CA ASP A 33 0.14 -8.13 -4.40
C ASP A 33 0.13 -7.35 -3.08
N VAL A 34 0.66 -6.13 -3.09
CA VAL A 34 0.65 -5.28 -1.90
C VAL A 34 -0.78 -4.88 -1.53
N LEU A 35 -1.60 -4.54 -2.53
CA LEU A 35 -3.01 -4.24 -2.31
C LEU A 35 -3.75 -5.42 -1.68
N ALA A 36 -3.52 -6.63 -2.19
CA ALA A 36 -4.15 -7.82 -1.65
C ALA A 36 -3.76 -8.02 -0.18
N MET A 37 -2.49 -7.81 0.14
CA MET A 37 -2.02 -7.94 1.52
C MET A 37 -2.62 -6.86 2.42
N LEU A 38 -2.68 -5.62 1.95
CA LEU A 38 -3.30 -4.52 2.70
C LEU A 38 -4.77 -4.80 2.98
N THR A 39 -5.50 -5.27 1.97
CA THR A 39 -6.92 -5.61 2.12
C THR A 39 -7.10 -6.70 3.16
N GLU A 40 -6.26 -7.72 3.12
CA GLU A 40 -6.30 -8.81 4.08
C GLU A 40 -6.07 -8.33 5.51
N LYS A 41 -5.19 -7.35 5.68
CA LYS A 41 -4.88 -6.76 6.99
C LYS A 41 -5.87 -5.68 7.43
N GLY A 42 -6.83 -5.31 6.58
CA GLY A 42 -7.83 -4.30 6.91
C GLY A 42 -7.41 -2.86 6.63
N TYR A 43 -6.56 -2.65 5.64
CA TYR A 43 -6.11 -1.32 5.23
C TYR A 43 -6.55 -1.02 3.81
N ASP A 44 -6.60 0.27 3.47
CA ASP A 44 -6.87 0.71 2.10
C ASP A 44 -5.56 0.89 1.32
N ALA A 45 -5.65 1.40 0.09
CA ALA A 45 -4.49 1.58 -0.77
C ALA A 45 -3.49 2.60 -0.22
N ASP A 46 -3.92 3.49 0.63
CA ASP A 46 -3.08 4.50 1.27
C ASP A 46 -2.54 4.05 2.63
N GLY A 47 -2.92 2.85 3.06
CA GLY A 47 -2.49 2.33 4.35
C GLY A 47 -3.31 2.81 5.53
N ASN A 48 -4.48 3.38 5.28
CA ASN A 48 -5.40 3.78 6.34
C ASN A 48 -6.28 2.58 6.73
N LYS A 49 -6.50 2.42 8.01
CA LYS A 49 -7.31 1.31 8.51
C LYS A 49 -8.76 1.51 8.13
N VAL A 50 -9.37 0.49 7.51
CA VAL A 50 -10.76 0.55 7.03
C VAL A 50 -11.66 -0.49 7.67
N ALA A 51 -11.13 -1.31 8.54
CA ALA A 51 -11.92 -2.37 9.20
C ALA A 51 -11.73 -2.31 10.71
#